data_8a20aba83d4b43c35867fc2a84a76035
#
_entry.id   8a20aba83d4b43c35867fc2a84a76035
#
_cell.length_a   1.000
_cell.length_b   1.000
_cell.length_c   1.000
_cell.angle_alpha   90.00
_cell.angle_beta   90.00
_cell.angle_gamma   90.00
#
_symmetry.space_group_name_H-M   'P 1'
#
loop_
_entity.id
_entity.type
_entity.pdbx_description
1 polymer ?
#
loop_
_entity_poly.entity_id
_entity_poly.type
_entity_poly.pdbx_seq_one_letter_code
_entity_poly.pdbx_strand_id
1 'polypeptide(L)'
;MAQPTLPVIQALRDTAQRLVTQAPYQWGHMGSCNCGHLAQTVTRLTKAEIHARAMQRYGDWERQITDYCPTSGLPIDQTIDEMLALGFSRRDLTHLERISDPTIRAAIPFERRDTLRHNQRDDVVLYLRTWAALLEHDLLADISLPNFDAVPTPVLATAR
;
A
#
# COMPACT_ATOMS: atom_id res chain seq x y z
N MET A 1 4.08 6.91 7.15
CA MET A 1 3.64 6.33 5.84
C MET A 1 4.65 5.31 5.38
N ALA A 2 4.22 4.38 4.52
CA ALA A 2 5.09 3.40 3.88
C ALA A 2 6.21 4.08 3.07
N GLN A 3 7.25 3.31 2.74
CA GLN A 3 8.39 3.82 1.97
C GLN A 3 7.94 4.24 0.55
N PRO A 4 8.34 5.42 0.04
CA PRO A 4 7.99 5.89 -1.29
C PRO A 4 8.85 5.18 -2.36
N THR A 5 8.54 3.90 -2.60
CA THR A 5 9.24 3.05 -3.56
C THR A 5 8.28 2.53 -4.64
N LEU A 6 8.81 2.27 -5.85
CA LEU A 6 8.00 1.72 -6.93
C LEU A 6 7.26 0.42 -6.54
N PRO A 7 7.89 -0.56 -5.85
CA PRO A 7 7.18 -1.77 -5.44
C PRO A 7 5.99 -1.51 -4.50
N VAL A 8 6.12 -0.59 -3.54
CA VAL A 8 5.03 -0.23 -2.63
C VAL A 8 3.89 0.46 -3.39
N ILE A 9 4.22 1.45 -4.23
CA ILE A 9 3.24 2.18 -5.06
C ILE A 9 2.49 1.20 -5.97
N GLN A 10 3.21 0.29 -6.61
CA GLN A 10 2.61 -0.71 -7.48
C GLN A 10 1.69 -1.67 -6.70
N ALA A 11 2.12 -2.14 -5.53
CA ALA A 11 1.29 -3.02 -4.68
C ALA A 11 -0.03 -2.35 -4.28
N LEU A 12 -0.01 -1.06 -3.94
CA LEU A 12 -1.22 -0.29 -3.63
C LEU A 12 -2.14 -0.15 -4.85
N ARG A 13 -1.58 0.15 -6.02
CA ARG A 13 -2.32 0.29 -7.29
C ARG A 13 -2.94 -1.04 -7.72
N ASP A 14 -2.18 -2.12 -7.67
CA ASP A 14 -2.66 -3.46 -8.02
C ASP A 14 -3.77 -3.91 -7.08
N THR A 15 -3.64 -3.62 -5.77
CA THR A 15 -4.67 -3.92 -4.78
C THR A 15 -5.95 -3.13 -5.07
N ALA A 16 -5.83 -1.84 -5.36
CA ALA A 16 -6.97 -1.01 -5.74
C ALA A 16 -7.62 -1.51 -7.04
N GLN A 17 -6.83 -1.89 -8.04
CA GLN A 17 -7.33 -2.41 -9.32
C GLN A 17 -8.05 -3.75 -9.15
N ARG A 18 -7.53 -4.66 -8.33
CA ARG A 18 -8.21 -5.92 -7.99
C ARG A 18 -9.60 -5.67 -7.39
N LEU A 19 -9.71 -4.72 -6.49
CA LEU A 19 -10.98 -4.33 -5.88
C LEU A 19 -11.96 -3.73 -6.90
N VAL A 20 -11.47 -2.92 -7.84
CA VAL A 20 -12.28 -2.35 -8.93
C VAL A 20 -12.80 -3.43 -9.88
N THR A 21 -11.99 -4.41 -10.22
CA THR A 21 -12.36 -5.51 -11.10
C THR A 21 -13.23 -6.60 -10.42
N GLN A 22 -13.87 -6.24 -9.31
CA GLN A 22 -14.83 -7.06 -8.58
C GLN A 22 -14.26 -8.29 -7.87
N ALA A 23 -13.02 -8.25 -7.44
CA ALA A 23 -12.55 -9.25 -6.48
C ALA A 23 -13.50 -9.28 -5.27
N PRO A 24 -13.90 -10.45 -4.77
CA PRO A 24 -14.82 -10.55 -3.64
C PRO A 24 -14.27 -9.80 -2.43
N TYR A 25 -14.95 -8.75 -2.03
CA TYR A 25 -14.63 -7.95 -0.85
C TYR A 25 -15.57 -8.31 0.29
N GLN A 26 -15.01 -8.63 1.44
CA GLN A 26 -15.77 -8.95 2.65
C GLN A 26 -15.04 -8.45 3.88
N TRP A 27 -15.62 -7.43 4.52
CA TRP A 27 -15.15 -6.97 5.82
C TRP A 27 -15.26 -8.10 6.86
N GLY A 28 -14.23 -8.24 7.70
CA GLY A 28 -14.16 -9.29 8.71
C GLY A 28 -13.66 -10.65 8.23
N HIS A 29 -13.45 -10.85 6.92
CA HIS A 29 -12.77 -12.02 6.39
C HIS A 29 -11.29 -11.72 6.15
N MET A 30 -10.39 -12.32 6.93
CA MET A 30 -8.96 -11.99 6.96
C MET A 30 -8.25 -11.98 5.59
N GLY A 31 -8.71 -12.78 4.63
CA GLY A 31 -8.17 -12.77 3.28
C GLY A 31 -8.90 -11.86 2.29
N SER A 32 -10.03 -11.23 2.66
CA SER A 32 -10.87 -10.46 1.72
C SER A 32 -11.23 -9.05 2.22
N CYS A 33 -10.70 -8.62 3.37
CA CYS A 33 -10.77 -7.25 3.88
C CYS A 33 -9.64 -6.39 3.31
N ASN A 34 -9.45 -5.19 3.83
CA ASN A 34 -8.47 -4.22 3.35
C ASN A 34 -7.04 -4.77 3.34
N CYS A 35 -6.54 -5.19 4.50
CA CYS A 35 -5.22 -5.81 4.62
C CYS A 35 -5.15 -7.16 3.90
N GLY A 36 -6.23 -7.93 3.90
CA GLY A 36 -6.30 -9.20 3.20
C GLY A 36 -6.06 -9.06 1.68
N HIS A 37 -6.64 -8.06 1.05
CA HIS A 37 -6.40 -7.78 -0.37
C HIS A 37 -4.96 -7.31 -0.65
N LEU A 38 -4.38 -6.47 0.22
CA LEU A 38 -2.97 -6.11 0.11
C LEU A 38 -2.07 -7.33 0.29
N ALA A 39 -2.33 -8.16 1.29
CA ALA A 39 -1.59 -9.39 1.52
C ALA A 39 -1.63 -10.33 0.31
N GLN A 40 -2.80 -10.53 -0.32
CA GLN A 40 -2.90 -11.30 -1.57
C GLN A 40 -2.02 -10.72 -2.70
N THR A 41 -1.95 -9.40 -2.81
CA THR A 41 -1.15 -8.72 -3.83
C THR A 41 0.35 -8.92 -3.59
N VAL A 42 0.80 -8.78 -2.35
CA VAL A 42 2.21 -8.85 -1.97
C VAL A 42 2.71 -10.29 -1.96
N THR A 43 1.99 -11.19 -1.30
CA THR A 43 2.45 -12.57 -1.05
C THR A 43 2.08 -13.56 -2.16
N ARG A 44 1.16 -13.17 -3.06
CA ARG A 44 0.56 -14.04 -4.09
C ARG A 44 -0.29 -15.19 -3.54
N LEU A 45 -0.52 -15.22 -2.23
CA LEU A 45 -1.42 -16.18 -1.60
C LEU A 45 -2.87 -15.88 -1.96
N THR A 46 -3.69 -16.92 -1.98
CA THR A 46 -5.14 -16.80 -2.16
C THR A 46 -5.80 -16.26 -0.88
N LYS A 47 -7.02 -15.73 -1.01
CA LYS A 47 -7.82 -15.30 0.14
C LYS A 47 -8.03 -16.41 1.18
N ALA A 48 -8.17 -17.67 0.71
CA ALA A 48 -8.37 -18.81 1.58
C ALA A 48 -7.11 -19.18 2.38
N GLU A 49 -5.93 -19.11 1.74
CA GLU A 49 -4.65 -19.35 2.42
C GLU A 49 -4.36 -18.30 3.46
N ILE A 50 -4.58 -17.01 3.14
CA ILE A 50 -4.40 -15.92 4.10
C ILE A 50 -5.35 -16.08 5.29
N HIS A 51 -6.61 -16.40 5.02
CA HIS A 51 -7.59 -16.64 6.08
C HIS A 51 -7.18 -17.83 6.97
N ALA A 52 -6.77 -18.95 6.36
CA ALA A 52 -6.32 -20.13 7.10
C ALA A 52 -5.07 -19.85 7.96
N ARG A 53 -4.13 -19.02 7.46
CA ARG A 53 -2.96 -18.57 8.24
C ARG A 53 -3.38 -17.73 9.43
N ALA A 54 -4.30 -16.78 9.24
CA ALA A 54 -4.78 -15.90 10.29
C ALA A 54 -5.58 -16.64 11.37
N MET A 55 -6.33 -17.69 11.01
CA MET A 55 -7.11 -18.49 11.96
C MET A 55 -6.27 -19.35 12.90
N GLN A 56 -4.97 -19.44 12.72
CA GLN A 56 -4.06 -20.10 13.66
C GLN A 56 -3.75 -19.24 14.90
N ARG A 57 -4.12 -17.96 14.87
CA ARG A 57 -4.09 -17.05 16.00
C ARG A 57 -5.42 -16.31 16.09
N TYR A 58 -5.82 -15.95 17.29
CA TYR A 58 -7.07 -15.23 17.52
C TYR A 58 -6.97 -13.74 17.12
N GLY A 59 -8.09 -13.16 16.70
CA GLY A 59 -8.26 -11.74 16.47
C GLY A 59 -8.33 -11.33 14.99
N ASP A 60 -8.67 -10.08 14.77
CA ASP A 60 -8.68 -9.41 13.46
C ASP A 60 -7.27 -8.94 13.05
N TRP A 61 -7.16 -8.27 11.90
CA TRP A 61 -5.86 -7.76 11.43
C TRP A 61 -5.19 -6.81 12.41
N GLU A 62 -5.94 -5.91 13.04
CA GLU A 62 -5.39 -4.98 14.03
C GLU A 62 -4.75 -5.73 15.19
N ARG A 63 -5.43 -6.76 15.71
CA ARG A 63 -4.88 -7.62 16.76
C ARG A 63 -3.70 -8.43 16.27
N GLN A 64 -3.78 -9.03 15.09
CA GLN A 64 -2.68 -9.82 14.51
C GLN A 64 -1.41 -8.97 14.30
N ILE A 65 -1.56 -7.72 13.85
CA ILE A 65 -0.45 -6.77 13.66
C ILE A 65 0.12 -6.33 15.02
N THR A 66 -0.74 -6.13 16.03
CA THR A 66 -0.31 -5.77 17.39
C THR A 66 0.52 -6.89 18.02
N ASP A 67 0.06 -8.13 17.88
CA ASP A 67 0.69 -9.33 18.43
C ASP A 67 1.78 -9.92 17.52
N TYR A 68 2.12 -9.24 16.41
CA TYR A 68 3.15 -9.69 15.48
C TYR A 68 4.50 -9.92 16.17
N CYS A 69 5.10 -11.09 15.88
CA CYS A 69 6.42 -11.46 16.35
C CYS A 69 7.18 -12.18 15.22
N PRO A 70 8.34 -11.65 14.78
CA PRO A 70 9.09 -12.22 13.65
C PRO A 70 9.66 -13.62 13.92
N THR A 71 9.69 -14.04 15.17
CA THR A 71 10.22 -15.35 15.60
C THR A 71 9.14 -16.30 16.09
N SER A 72 7.87 -15.97 15.93
CA SER A 72 6.75 -16.80 16.41
C SER A 72 6.63 -18.14 15.70
N GLY A 73 7.09 -18.20 14.45
CA GLY A 73 6.86 -19.33 13.54
C GLY A 73 5.42 -19.40 12.99
N LEU A 74 4.54 -18.49 13.37
CA LEU A 74 3.15 -18.49 12.89
C LEU A 74 3.07 -18.02 11.42
N PRO A 75 2.29 -18.71 10.58
CA PRO A 75 2.16 -18.35 9.16
C PRO A 75 1.62 -16.94 8.90
N ILE A 76 0.81 -16.41 9.79
CA ILE A 76 0.31 -15.02 9.66
C ILE A 76 1.43 -14.01 9.87
N ASP A 77 2.35 -14.27 10.80
CA ASP A 77 3.50 -13.39 11.01
C ASP A 77 4.42 -13.39 9.80
N GLN A 78 4.60 -14.54 9.12
CA GLN A 78 5.33 -14.59 7.83
C GLN A 78 4.64 -13.73 6.76
N THR A 79 3.30 -13.75 6.70
CA THR A 79 2.54 -12.90 5.78
C THR A 79 2.72 -11.41 6.11
N ILE A 80 2.76 -11.05 7.39
CA ILE A 80 3.05 -9.68 7.83
C ILE A 80 4.50 -9.32 7.49
N ASP A 81 5.47 -10.21 7.73
CA ASP A 81 6.89 -10.00 7.37
C ASP A 81 7.09 -9.65 5.90
N GLU A 82 6.41 -10.34 4.97
CA GLU A 82 6.51 -10.05 3.55
C GLU A 82 6.00 -8.63 3.22
N MET A 83 4.92 -8.18 3.87
CA MET A 83 4.43 -6.80 3.70
C MET A 83 5.39 -5.77 4.29
N LEU A 84 5.98 -6.06 5.47
CA LEU A 84 6.99 -5.18 6.08
C LEU A 84 8.27 -5.11 5.24
N ALA A 85 8.73 -6.25 4.71
CA ALA A 85 9.91 -6.34 3.85
C ALA A 85 9.73 -5.57 2.53
N LEU A 86 8.49 -5.45 2.01
CA LEU A 86 8.21 -4.64 0.83
C LEU A 86 8.35 -3.13 1.09
N GLY A 87 8.17 -2.68 2.34
CA GLY A 87 8.30 -1.27 2.73
C GLY A 87 7.10 -0.69 3.49
N PHE A 88 6.11 -1.50 3.85
CA PHE A 88 5.06 -1.10 4.78
C PHE A 88 5.56 -1.17 6.22
N SER A 89 4.99 -0.35 7.11
CA SER A 89 5.16 -0.48 8.55
C SER A 89 3.92 -1.14 9.17
N ARG A 90 4.05 -1.64 10.39
CA ARG A 90 2.89 -2.13 11.18
C ARG A 90 1.80 -1.07 11.33
N ARG A 91 2.21 0.19 11.53
CA ARG A 91 1.30 1.33 11.62
C ARG A 91 0.53 1.55 10.31
N ASP A 92 1.18 1.42 9.17
CA ASP A 92 0.53 1.54 7.86
C ASP A 92 -0.55 0.48 7.67
N LEU A 93 -0.26 -0.76 8.06
CA LEU A 93 -1.21 -1.86 7.97
C LEU A 93 -2.42 -1.65 8.91
N THR A 94 -2.18 -1.18 10.14
CA THR A 94 -3.27 -0.83 11.07
C THR A 94 -4.13 0.30 10.50
N HIS A 95 -3.51 1.33 9.93
CA HIS A 95 -4.24 2.42 9.28
C HIS A 95 -4.99 1.96 8.03
N LEU A 96 -4.44 1.04 7.24
CA LEU A 96 -5.14 0.48 6.09
C LEU A 96 -6.41 -0.27 6.51
N GLU A 97 -6.34 -1.06 7.57
CA GLU A 97 -7.51 -1.80 8.05
C GLU A 97 -8.67 -0.86 8.38
N ARG A 98 -8.41 0.31 8.94
CA ARG A 98 -9.40 1.31 9.32
C ARG A 98 -9.54 2.48 8.35
N ILE A 99 -8.72 2.54 7.28
CA ILE A 99 -8.56 3.69 6.36
C ILE A 99 -8.44 5.02 7.13
N SER A 100 -7.53 5.06 8.09
CA SER A 100 -7.50 6.06 9.16
C SER A 100 -6.24 6.94 9.19
N ASP A 101 -5.27 6.76 8.28
CA ASP A 101 -4.08 7.62 8.28
C ASP A 101 -4.48 9.07 8.00
N PRO A 102 -4.10 10.01 8.90
CA PRO A 102 -4.53 11.41 8.79
C PRO A 102 -3.97 12.10 7.54
N THR A 103 -2.76 11.75 7.10
CA THR A 103 -2.13 12.35 5.91
C THR A 103 -2.85 11.91 4.65
N ILE A 104 -3.16 10.62 4.52
CA ILE A 104 -3.89 10.09 3.38
C ILE A 104 -5.31 10.67 3.36
N ARG A 105 -5.99 10.69 4.51
CA ARG A 105 -7.33 11.27 4.62
C ARG A 105 -7.34 12.75 4.26
N ALA A 106 -6.32 13.52 4.66
CA ALA A 106 -6.22 14.94 4.32
C ALA A 106 -6.07 15.19 2.81
N ALA A 107 -5.51 14.24 2.06
CA ALA A 107 -5.37 14.32 0.60
C ALA A 107 -6.62 13.88 -0.19
N ILE A 108 -7.59 13.24 0.48
CA ILE A 108 -8.88 12.88 -0.15
C ILE A 108 -9.74 14.14 -0.31
N PRO A 109 -10.52 14.27 -1.42
CA PRO A 109 -11.43 15.39 -1.62
C PRO A 109 -12.32 15.65 -0.40
N PHE A 110 -12.48 16.92 -0.04
CA PHE A 110 -13.17 17.35 1.19
C PHE A 110 -14.56 16.73 1.34
N GLU A 111 -15.34 16.66 0.25
CA GLU A 111 -16.70 16.14 0.22
C GLU A 111 -16.79 14.65 0.54
N ARG A 112 -15.67 13.91 0.38
CA ARG A 112 -15.60 12.46 0.63
C ARG A 112 -14.93 12.12 1.93
N ARG A 113 -14.10 13.01 2.46
CA ARG A 113 -13.21 12.77 3.61
C ARG A 113 -13.94 12.27 4.85
N ASP A 114 -15.08 12.90 5.19
CA ASP A 114 -15.84 12.59 6.41
C ASP A 114 -16.86 11.46 6.22
N THR A 115 -17.09 11.05 4.96
CA THR A 115 -18.05 9.98 4.62
C THR A 115 -17.39 8.63 4.40
N LEU A 116 -16.04 8.54 4.46
CA LEU A 116 -15.30 7.31 4.24
C LEU A 116 -15.67 6.23 5.26
N ARG A 117 -15.94 5.05 4.76
CA ARG A 117 -16.26 3.85 5.53
C ARG A 117 -15.24 2.76 5.24
N HIS A 118 -14.56 2.30 6.26
CA HIS A 118 -13.52 1.27 6.14
C HIS A 118 -14.03 -0.10 5.65
N ASN A 119 -15.34 -0.33 5.73
CA ASN A 119 -16.02 -1.55 5.29
C ASN A 119 -16.72 -1.39 3.95
N GLN A 120 -16.44 -0.32 3.20
CA GLN A 120 -16.96 -0.09 1.86
C GLN A 120 -15.83 -0.19 0.84
N ARG A 121 -15.98 -1.11 -0.12
CA ARG A 121 -14.96 -1.38 -1.14
C ARG A 121 -14.50 -0.11 -1.87
N ASP A 122 -15.43 0.72 -2.30
CA ASP A 122 -15.13 1.89 -3.13
C ASP A 122 -14.37 2.97 -2.33
N ASP A 123 -14.63 3.07 -1.02
CA ASP A 123 -13.89 3.96 -0.11
C ASP A 123 -12.47 3.45 0.14
N VAL A 124 -12.29 2.13 0.25
CA VAL A 124 -10.98 1.50 0.34
C VAL A 124 -10.18 1.71 -0.96
N VAL A 125 -10.80 1.58 -2.12
CA VAL A 125 -10.17 1.87 -3.43
C VAL A 125 -9.72 3.32 -3.50
N LEU A 126 -10.57 4.27 -3.09
CA LEU A 126 -10.21 5.69 -3.04
C LEU A 126 -9.01 5.93 -2.12
N TYR A 127 -9.02 5.34 -0.94
CA TYR A 127 -7.93 5.46 0.03
C TYR A 127 -6.60 4.90 -0.52
N LEU A 128 -6.61 3.70 -1.09
CA LEU A 128 -5.43 3.07 -1.69
C LEU A 128 -4.84 3.89 -2.84
N ARG A 129 -5.69 4.43 -3.71
CA ARG A 129 -5.26 5.27 -4.84
C ARG A 129 -4.67 6.59 -4.37
N THR A 130 -5.28 7.22 -3.36
CA THR A 130 -4.76 8.45 -2.76
C THR A 130 -3.41 8.19 -2.11
N TRP A 131 -3.27 7.09 -1.39
CA TRP A 131 -2.00 6.71 -0.77
C TRP A 131 -0.90 6.47 -1.80
N ALA A 132 -1.19 5.72 -2.86
CA ALA A 132 -0.24 5.50 -3.95
C ALA A 132 0.20 6.81 -4.61
N ALA A 133 -0.72 7.75 -4.83
CA ALA A 133 -0.42 9.06 -5.42
C ALA A 133 0.46 9.93 -4.51
N LEU A 134 0.26 9.90 -3.20
CA LEU A 134 1.12 10.59 -2.24
C LEU A 134 2.54 10.04 -2.27
N LEU A 135 2.70 8.71 -2.20
CA LEU A 135 4.02 8.08 -2.25
C LEU A 135 4.72 8.32 -3.60
N GLU A 136 3.98 8.36 -4.70
CA GLU A 136 4.55 8.70 -6.01
C GLU A 136 5.03 10.16 -6.06
N HIS A 137 4.26 11.08 -5.49
CA HIS A 137 4.68 12.48 -5.37
C HIS A 137 5.98 12.59 -4.55
N ASP A 138 6.06 11.92 -3.41
CA ASP A 138 7.25 11.92 -2.56
C ASP A 138 8.46 11.31 -3.29
N LEU A 139 8.25 10.17 -3.98
CA LEU A 139 9.31 9.53 -4.77
C LEU A 139 9.85 10.45 -5.88
N LEU A 140 8.95 11.16 -6.57
CA LEU A 140 9.34 12.07 -7.66
C LEU A 140 10.02 13.35 -7.13
N ALA A 141 9.67 13.83 -5.95
CA ALA A 141 10.30 14.99 -5.34
C ALA A 141 11.79 14.77 -5.03
N ASP A 142 12.19 13.52 -4.80
CA ASP A 142 13.59 13.13 -4.54
C ASP A 142 14.42 12.99 -5.82
N ILE A 143 13.80 13.05 -7.02
CA ILE A 143 14.49 12.90 -8.31
C ILE A 143 15.02 14.27 -8.76
N SER A 144 16.33 14.46 -8.69
CA SER A 144 17.00 15.60 -9.33
C SER A 144 17.05 15.38 -10.83
N LEU A 145 16.34 16.20 -11.60
CA LEU A 145 16.45 16.18 -13.05
C LEU A 145 17.83 16.72 -13.48
N PRO A 146 18.50 16.12 -14.50
CA PRO A 146 19.72 16.66 -15.04
C PRO A 146 19.46 18.07 -15.62
N ASN A 147 20.38 18.99 -15.37
CA ASN A 147 20.29 20.36 -15.91
C ASN A 147 20.62 20.30 -17.42
N PHE A 148 19.62 20.39 -18.26
CA PHE A 148 19.77 20.39 -19.72
C PHE A 148 20.27 21.73 -20.26
N ASP A 149 20.32 22.80 -19.48
CA ASP A 149 20.87 24.12 -19.90
C ASP A 149 22.40 24.11 -20.02
N ALA A 150 23.07 23.02 -19.59
CA ALA A 150 24.53 22.85 -19.66
C ALA A 150 25.01 22.13 -20.93
N VAL A 151 24.23 22.09 -22.01
CA VAL A 151 24.73 21.56 -23.30
C VAL A 151 25.76 22.53 -23.86
N PRO A 152 27.06 22.17 -23.96
CA PRO A 152 28.07 23.08 -24.47
C PRO A 152 27.74 23.39 -25.95
N THR A 153 27.66 24.69 -26.28
CA THR A 153 27.51 25.19 -27.64
C THR A 153 28.64 24.60 -28.50
N PRO A 154 28.35 23.94 -29.62
CA PRO A 154 29.41 23.41 -30.48
C PRO A 154 30.28 24.57 -30.97
N VAL A 155 31.56 24.53 -30.62
CA VAL A 155 32.56 25.46 -31.18
C VAL A 155 32.74 25.10 -32.65
N LEU A 156 32.21 25.94 -33.55
CA LEU A 156 32.49 25.87 -34.98
C LEU A 156 33.98 26.11 -35.18
N ALA A 157 34.72 25.04 -35.48
CA ALA A 157 36.12 25.15 -35.90
C ALA A 157 36.15 25.83 -37.26
N THR A 158 36.61 27.08 -37.31
CA THR A 158 36.95 27.76 -38.55
C THR A 158 38.21 27.14 -39.10
N ALA A 159 38.04 26.32 -40.16
CA ALA A 159 39.17 25.86 -40.99
C ALA A 159 39.72 27.03 -41.78
N ARG A 160 41.05 27.21 -41.67
CA ARG A 160 41.86 28.07 -42.58
C ARG A 160 42.36 27.25 -43.75
#